data_a7d94c666973b0e5e2f0a5ddc0d63ce0
#
_entry.id   a7d94c666973b0e5e2f0a5ddc0d63ce0
#
_cell.length_a   1.000
_cell.length_b   1.000
_cell.length_c   1.000
_cell.angle_alpha   90.00
_cell.angle_beta   90.00
_cell.angle_gamma   90.00
#
_symmetry.space_group_name_H-M   'P 1'
#
loop_
_entity.id
_entity.type
_entity.pdbx_description
1 polymer ?
#
loop_
_entity_poly.entity_id
_entity_poly.type
_entity_poly.pdbx_seq_one_letter_code
_entity_poly.pdbx_strand_id
1 'polypeptide(L)'
;MPLNQNQVGVGQTCIKCGKSYPEVEFTDRATNYGTRYPFSRCKLCHAAIERGRRAAARKKWGKGTDKIRDNKPPIGTPCDCCGKPMTHKGKYAMHFDHDHKTETFRGWLCKQCNIGLGNLGDDLNGLMKAVAYLTKTTT
;
A
#
# COMPACT_ATOMS: atom_id res chain seq x y z
N MET A 1 42.13 -8.64 24.38
CA MET A 1 41.56 -9.87 23.80
C MET A 1 41.09 -9.54 22.38
N PRO A 2 41.62 -10.18 21.33
CA PRO A 2 41.20 -9.90 19.97
C PRO A 2 39.80 -10.47 19.76
N LEU A 3 38.92 -9.67 19.14
CA LEU A 3 37.55 -10.04 18.72
C LEU A 3 37.61 -11.18 17.70
N ASN A 4 36.87 -12.23 17.97
CA ASN A 4 36.77 -13.45 17.18
C ASN A 4 36.19 -13.16 15.78
N GLN A 5 37.01 -13.28 14.74
CA GLN A 5 36.71 -12.97 13.33
C GLN A 5 35.89 -14.05 12.61
N ASN A 6 35.12 -14.88 13.31
CA ASN A 6 34.42 -16.04 12.69
C ASN A 6 32.88 -16.00 12.91
N GLN A 7 32.23 -14.85 12.65
CA GLN A 7 30.81 -14.83 12.31
C GLN A 7 30.57 -13.99 11.06
N VAL A 8 31.10 -14.47 9.94
CA VAL A 8 30.60 -14.07 8.62
C VAL A 8 29.27 -14.77 8.47
N GLY A 9 28.19 -14.06 8.85
CA GLY A 9 26.82 -14.52 8.62
C GLY A 9 26.66 -14.87 7.14
N VAL A 10 26.09 -16.04 6.87
CA VAL A 10 25.82 -16.54 5.53
C VAL A 10 25.04 -15.47 4.77
N GLY A 11 25.69 -14.85 3.78
CA GLY A 11 25.11 -13.76 3.01
C GLY A 11 23.89 -14.24 2.22
N GLN A 12 22.81 -13.49 2.28
CA GLN A 12 21.60 -13.79 1.50
C GLN A 12 21.78 -13.31 0.06
N THR A 13 21.38 -14.14 -0.91
CA THR A 13 21.44 -13.77 -2.33
C THR A 13 20.18 -13.04 -2.77
N CYS A 14 20.35 -11.85 -3.35
CA CYS A 14 19.26 -11.07 -3.90
C CYS A 14 18.74 -11.72 -5.19
N ILE A 15 17.44 -12.08 -5.23
CA ILE A 15 16.82 -12.70 -6.42
C ILE A 15 16.75 -11.77 -7.63
N LYS A 16 16.93 -10.46 -7.46
CA LYS A 16 16.85 -9.49 -8.57
C LYS A 16 18.19 -9.24 -9.25
N CYS A 17 19.28 -9.10 -8.49
CA CYS A 17 20.61 -8.81 -9.04
C CYS A 17 21.61 -9.96 -8.92
N GLY A 18 21.24 -11.07 -8.27
CA GLY A 18 22.10 -12.25 -8.09
C GLY A 18 23.29 -12.06 -7.15
N LYS A 19 23.45 -10.87 -6.54
CA LYS A 19 24.54 -10.58 -5.62
C LYS A 19 24.20 -11.02 -4.20
N SER A 20 25.21 -11.52 -3.48
CA SER A 20 25.09 -11.85 -2.06
C SER A 20 25.44 -10.63 -1.20
N TYR A 21 24.67 -10.40 -0.16
CA TYR A 21 24.82 -9.30 0.80
C TYR A 21 24.58 -9.80 2.21
N PRO A 22 25.15 -9.14 3.23
CA PRO A 22 24.76 -9.37 4.62
C PRO A 22 23.25 -9.21 4.80
N GLU A 23 22.67 -9.95 5.73
CA GLU A 23 21.21 -9.92 6.00
C GLU A 23 20.68 -8.50 6.27
N VAL A 24 21.47 -7.66 6.93
CA VAL A 24 21.17 -6.23 7.19
C VAL A 24 20.90 -5.40 5.93
N GLU A 25 21.38 -5.83 4.77
CA GLU A 25 21.12 -5.17 3.48
C GLU A 25 19.78 -5.56 2.85
N PHE A 26 19.00 -6.40 3.51
CA PHE A 26 17.64 -6.73 3.11
C PHE A 26 16.63 -6.00 4.00
N THR A 27 15.47 -5.69 3.44
CA THR A 27 14.38 -5.08 4.21
C THR A 27 13.51 -6.19 4.83
N ASP A 28 13.16 -6.06 6.09
CA ASP A 28 12.22 -6.96 6.75
C ASP A 28 10.79 -6.63 6.32
N ARG A 29 10.03 -7.63 5.95
CA ARG A 29 8.59 -7.51 5.82
C ARG A 29 7.92 -8.01 7.09
N ALA A 30 7.38 -7.10 7.88
CA ALA A 30 6.45 -7.49 8.95
C ALA A 30 5.16 -8.02 8.31
N THR A 31 4.78 -9.24 8.62
CA THR A 31 3.45 -9.76 8.29
C THR A 31 2.45 -9.33 9.36
N ASN A 32 1.16 -9.38 9.06
CA ASN A 32 0.09 -9.09 10.03
C ASN A 32 0.08 -10.08 11.23
N TYR A 33 0.86 -11.16 11.16
CA TYR A 33 1.01 -12.20 12.19
C TYR A 33 2.33 -12.12 12.96
N GLY A 34 3.07 -11.00 12.84
CA GLY A 34 4.33 -10.80 13.56
C GLY A 34 5.53 -11.61 13.04
N THR A 35 5.34 -12.45 12.03
CA THR A 35 6.43 -13.21 11.42
C THR A 35 7.22 -12.30 10.48
N ARG A 36 8.52 -12.18 10.67
CA ARG A 36 9.41 -11.46 9.75
C ARG A 36 9.94 -12.44 8.71
N TYR A 37 9.63 -12.19 7.46
CA TYR A 37 10.29 -12.87 6.34
C TYR A 37 11.32 -11.92 5.74
N PRO A 38 12.59 -12.32 5.61
CA PRO A 38 13.56 -11.52 4.91
C PRO A 38 13.10 -11.31 3.46
N PHE A 39 13.19 -10.07 2.97
CA PHE A 39 12.94 -9.82 1.57
C PHE A 39 13.98 -10.54 0.75
N SER A 40 13.54 -11.25 -0.28
CA SER A 40 14.41 -11.88 -1.26
C SER A 40 15.16 -10.88 -2.15
N ARG A 41 15.04 -9.57 -1.90
CA ARG A 41 15.68 -8.48 -2.66
C ARG A 41 16.44 -7.55 -1.73
N CYS A 42 17.67 -7.21 -2.10
CA CYS A 42 18.47 -6.23 -1.35
C CYS A 42 17.80 -4.84 -1.39
N LYS A 43 18.15 -3.99 -0.41
CA LYS A 43 17.60 -2.62 -0.27
C LYS A 43 17.71 -1.80 -1.55
N LEU A 44 18.83 -1.89 -2.27
CA LEU A 44 19.03 -1.17 -3.54
C LEU A 44 18.05 -1.60 -4.63
N CYS A 45 17.86 -2.90 -4.81
CA CYS A 45 16.92 -3.45 -5.79
C CYS A 45 15.48 -3.13 -5.40
N HIS A 46 15.13 -3.22 -4.11
CA HIS A 46 13.82 -2.83 -3.61
C HIS A 46 13.54 -1.35 -3.88
N ALA A 47 14.47 -0.46 -3.53
CA ALA A 47 14.34 0.98 -3.77
C ALA A 47 14.22 1.31 -5.27
N ALA A 48 14.96 0.61 -6.15
CA ALA A 48 14.85 0.80 -7.60
C ALA A 48 13.47 0.42 -8.14
N ILE A 49 12.89 -0.69 -7.66
CA ILE A 49 11.54 -1.14 -8.02
C ILE A 49 10.51 -0.11 -7.54
N GLU A 50 10.61 0.37 -6.30
CA GLU A 50 9.69 1.37 -5.77
C GLU A 50 9.79 2.71 -6.51
N ARG A 51 10.99 3.15 -6.91
CA ARG A 51 11.15 4.32 -7.79
C ARG A 51 10.48 4.12 -9.14
N GLY A 52 10.63 2.93 -9.75
CA GLY A 52 9.97 2.59 -11.01
C GLY A 52 8.44 2.61 -10.89
N ARG A 53 7.88 2.03 -9.82
CA ARG A 53 6.43 2.06 -9.54
C ARG A 53 5.92 3.49 -9.37
N ARG A 54 6.66 4.34 -8.63
CA ARG A 54 6.29 5.75 -8.44
C ARG A 54 6.35 6.53 -9.75
N ALA A 55 7.36 6.30 -10.59
CA ALA A 55 7.49 6.92 -11.90
C ALA A 55 6.35 6.48 -12.86
N ALA A 56 6.00 5.19 -12.87
CA ALA A 56 4.89 4.67 -13.63
C ALA A 56 3.54 5.26 -13.17
N ALA A 57 3.34 5.35 -11.86
CA ALA A 57 2.17 5.99 -11.28
C ALA A 57 2.06 7.47 -11.69
N ARG A 58 3.17 8.23 -11.63
CA ARG A 58 3.21 9.63 -12.10
C ARG A 58 2.88 9.76 -13.59
N LYS A 59 3.41 8.86 -14.41
CA LYS A 59 3.11 8.84 -15.85
C LYS A 59 1.64 8.51 -16.11
N LYS A 60 1.09 7.56 -15.37
CA LYS A 60 -0.30 7.11 -15.50
C LYS A 60 -1.29 8.19 -15.04
N TRP A 61 -1.03 8.80 -13.88
CA TRP A 61 -1.97 9.73 -13.23
C TRP A 61 -1.77 11.20 -13.59
N GLY A 62 -0.71 11.53 -14.36
CA GLY A 62 -0.36 12.89 -14.81
C GLY A 62 0.10 13.83 -13.68
N LYS A 63 0.61 15.01 -14.08
CA LYS A 63 1.14 16.03 -13.14
C LYS A 63 0.06 16.64 -12.23
N GLY A 64 -1.22 16.56 -12.60
CA GLY A 64 -2.34 17.09 -11.80
C GLY A 64 -2.58 16.33 -10.50
N THR A 65 -2.39 15.02 -10.53
CA THR A 65 -2.56 14.14 -9.35
C THR A 65 -1.49 14.32 -8.29
N ASP A 66 -0.28 14.72 -8.66
CA ASP A 66 0.76 15.04 -7.68
C ASP A 66 0.29 16.21 -6.80
N LYS A 67 -0.31 17.27 -7.38
CA LYS A 67 -0.86 18.40 -6.62
C LYS A 67 -1.96 18.02 -5.64
N ILE A 68 -2.86 17.09 -6.02
CA ILE A 68 -3.92 16.61 -5.14
C ILE A 68 -3.32 15.77 -4.00
N ARG A 69 -2.32 14.93 -4.29
CA ARG A 69 -1.61 14.13 -3.27
C ARG A 69 -0.79 14.98 -2.31
N ASP A 70 -0.18 16.05 -2.82
CA ASP A 70 0.59 17.01 -2.03
C ASP A 70 -0.33 17.86 -1.12
N ASN A 71 -1.57 18.09 -1.54
CA ASN A 71 -2.63 18.74 -0.77
C ASN A 71 -3.47 17.75 0.06
N LYS A 72 -2.83 16.72 0.60
CA LYS A 72 -3.46 15.76 1.49
C LYS A 72 -4.08 16.49 2.69
N PRO A 73 -5.38 16.26 3.00
CA PRO A 73 -6.02 16.91 4.11
C PRO A 73 -5.41 16.51 5.46
N PRO A 74 -5.59 17.32 6.51
CA PRO A 74 -5.05 17.02 7.83
C PRO A 74 -5.63 15.72 8.39
N ILE A 75 -4.88 15.10 9.29
CA ILE A 75 -5.37 13.94 10.05
C ILE A 75 -6.57 14.34 10.89
N GLY A 76 -7.54 13.44 10.99
CA GLY A 76 -8.84 13.74 11.60
C GLY A 76 -9.92 14.16 10.61
N THR A 77 -9.57 14.51 9.36
CA THR A 77 -10.57 14.77 8.30
C THR A 77 -11.47 13.54 8.15
N PRO A 78 -12.80 13.72 8.06
CA PRO A 78 -13.73 12.63 7.84
C PRO A 78 -13.47 11.90 6.52
N CYS A 79 -13.65 10.59 6.52
CA CYS A 79 -13.65 9.77 5.30
C CYS A 79 -14.86 10.12 4.43
N ASP A 80 -14.66 10.41 3.15
CA ASP A 80 -15.75 10.80 2.23
C ASP A 80 -16.82 9.70 2.04
N CYS A 81 -16.50 8.44 2.39
CA CYS A 81 -17.45 7.32 2.31
C CYS A 81 -18.17 7.06 3.64
N CYS A 82 -17.46 6.90 4.77
CA CYS A 82 -18.08 6.48 6.04
C CYS A 82 -18.13 7.56 7.12
N GLY A 83 -17.61 8.76 6.86
CA GLY A 83 -17.60 9.89 7.79
C GLY A 83 -16.67 9.75 9.00
N LYS A 84 -16.01 8.60 9.18
CA LYS A 84 -15.10 8.40 10.32
C LYS A 84 -13.80 9.18 10.15
N PRO A 85 -13.24 9.75 11.24
CA PRO A 85 -12.00 10.51 11.18
C PRO A 85 -10.85 9.61 10.70
N MET A 86 -10.10 10.10 9.72
CA MET A 86 -8.97 9.38 9.14
C MET A 86 -7.69 9.58 9.94
N THR A 87 -6.81 8.58 9.91
CA THR A 87 -5.57 8.49 10.68
C THR A 87 -4.35 8.27 9.81
N HIS A 88 -3.14 8.32 10.39
CA HIS A 88 -1.90 8.01 9.67
C HIS A 88 -1.72 6.52 9.39
N LYS A 89 -2.18 5.64 10.28
CA LYS A 89 -1.92 4.19 10.24
C LYS A 89 -3.17 3.40 10.64
N GLY A 90 -3.15 2.10 10.34
CA GLY A 90 -4.22 1.18 10.74
C GLY A 90 -5.43 1.20 9.81
N LYS A 91 -6.58 0.76 10.32
CA LYS A 91 -7.79 0.56 9.52
C LYS A 91 -8.40 1.86 8.96
N TYR A 92 -8.17 2.97 9.63
CA TYR A 92 -8.65 4.29 9.19
C TYR A 92 -7.57 5.15 8.54
N ALA A 93 -6.41 4.55 8.17
CA ALA A 93 -5.38 5.26 7.45
C ALA A 93 -5.95 5.91 6.18
N MET A 94 -5.55 7.16 5.93
CA MET A 94 -6.03 7.95 4.80
C MET A 94 -5.46 7.45 3.49
N HIS A 95 -6.32 7.22 2.51
CA HIS A 95 -5.99 6.78 1.16
C HIS A 95 -6.57 7.74 0.12
N PHE A 96 -5.78 7.98 -0.91
CA PHE A 96 -6.21 8.65 -2.14
C PHE A 96 -7.07 7.67 -2.94
N ASP A 97 -8.31 8.05 -3.23
CA ASP A 97 -9.23 7.27 -4.04
C ASP A 97 -9.45 7.90 -5.42
N HIS A 98 -9.66 7.06 -6.42
CA HIS A 98 -9.83 7.48 -7.80
C HIS A 98 -10.62 6.43 -8.57
N ASP A 99 -11.29 6.86 -9.62
CA ASP A 99 -11.96 5.99 -10.57
C ASP A 99 -10.94 5.25 -11.43
N HIS A 100 -10.98 3.93 -11.43
CA HIS A 100 -10.03 3.08 -12.14
C HIS A 100 -10.24 3.07 -13.67
N LYS A 101 -11.41 3.51 -14.18
CA LYS A 101 -11.71 3.58 -15.61
C LYS A 101 -11.31 4.95 -16.19
N THR A 102 -11.70 6.01 -15.50
CA THR A 102 -11.45 7.40 -15.95
C THR A 102 -10.16 7.99 -15.39
N GLU A 103 -9.57 7.33 -14.38
CA GLU A 103 -8.38 7.78 -13.66
C GLU A 103 -8.57 9.13 -12.95
N THR A 104 -9.81 9.55 -12.71
CA THR A 104 -10.12 10.79 -12.02
C THR A 104 -10.14 10.61 -10.51
N PHE A 105 -9.61 11.61 -9.78
CA PHE A 105 -9.69 11.64 -8.33
C PHE A 105 -11.16 11.69 -7.88
N ARG A 106 -11.54 10.83 -6.93
CA ARG A 106 -12.87 10.80 -6.34
C ARG A 106 -12.91 11.41 -4.93
N GLY A 107 -11.88 11.16 -4.12
CA GLY A 107 -11.89 11.65 -2.76
C GLY A 107 -10.81 11.04 -1.87
N TRP A 108 -10.91 11.33 -0.57
CA TRP A 108 -10.04 10.76 0.46
C TRP A 108 -10.81 9.75 1.30
N LEU A 109 -10.43 8.50 1.23
CA LEU A 109 -11.08 7.41 1.95
C LEU A 109 -10.20 6.86 3.06
N CYS A 110 -10.82 6.32 4.10
CA CYS A 110 -10.09 5.46 5.01
C CYS A 110 -9.75 4.12 4.33
N LYS A 111 -8.70 3.45 4.81
CA LYS A 111 -8.23 2.17 4.26
C LYS A 111 -9.35 1.13 4.12
N GLN A 112 -10.25 1.04 5.11
CA GLN A 112 -11.35 0.07 5.07
C GLN A 112 -12.32 0.36 3.93
N CYS A 113 -12.74 1.62 3.76
CA CYS A 113 -13.64 1.99 2.67
C CYS A 113 -12.99 1.80 1.31
N ASN A 114 -11.74 2.23 1.15
CA ASN A 114 -11.01 2.05 -0.10
C ASN A 114 -10.87 0.57 -0.51
N ILE A 115 -10.54 -0.30 0.45
CA ILE A 115 -10.47 -1.75 0.20
C ILE A 115 -11.87 -2.33 -0.03
N GLY A 116 -12.85 -1.90 0.76
CA GLY A 116 -14.24 -2.38 0.65
C GLY A 116 -14.85 -2.10 -0.72
N LEU A 117 -14.69 -0.87 -1.23
CA LEU A 117 -15.15 -0.51 -2.58
C LEU A 117 -14.42 -1.33 -3.66
N GLY A 118 -13.10 -1.49 -3.54
CA GLY A 118 -12.33 -2.32 -4.46
C GLY A 118 -12.78 -3.79 -4.49
N ASN A 119 -13.06 -4.37 -3.31
CA ASN A 119 -13.56 -5.74 -3.20
C ASN A 119 -14.96 -5.93 -3.81
N LEU A 120 -15.77 -4.88 -3.83
CA LEU A 120 -17.09 -4.86 -4.46
C LEU A 120 -17.07 -4.44 -5.94
N GLY A 121 -15.88 -4.41 -6.56
CA GLY A 121 -15.72 -4.12 -7.98
C GLY A 121 -15.44 -2.67 -8.32
N ASP A 122 -15.32 -1.79 -7.33
CA ASP A 122 -15.00 -0.36 -7.48
C ASP A 122 -15.99 0.41 -8.37
N ASP A 123 -17.22 -0.10 -8.47
CA ASP A 123 -18.29 0.50 -9.27
C ASP A 123 -19.68 0.36 -8.60
N LEU A 124 -20.63 1.12 -9.13
CA LEU A 124 -22.00 1.13 -8.62
C LEU A 124 -22.69 -0.24 -8.73
N ASN A 125 -22.39 -1.00 -9.79
CA ASN A 125 -23.00 -2.31 -10.00
C ASN A 125 -22.63 -3.31 -8.90
N GLY A 126 -21.36 -3.34 -8.48
CA GLY A 126 -20.89 -4.16 -7.38
C GLY A 126 -21.55 -3.79 -6.04
N LEU A 127 -21.69 -2.47 -5.78
CA LEU A 127 -22.39 -1.98 -4.60
C LEU A 127 -23.88 -2.34 -4.62
N MET A 128 -24.57 -2.21 -5.74
CA MET A 128 -25.98 -2.58 -5.88
C MET A 128 -26.20 -4.08 -5.63
N LYS A 129 -25.29 -4.95 -6.07
CA LYS A 129 -25.34 -6.38 -5.76
C LYS A 129 -25.21 -6.63 -4.25
N ALA A 130 -24.31 -5.91 -3.57
CA ALA A 130 -24.16 -6.01 -2.12
C ALA A 130 -25.41 -5.52 -1.38
N VAL A 131 -26.02 -4.43 -1.82
CA VAL A 131 -27.31 -3.94 -1.28
C VAL A 131 -28.41 -5.01 -1.48
N ALA A 132 -28.56 -5.54 -2.70
CA ALA A 132 -29.55 -6.58 -3.00
C ALA A 132 -29.32 -7.87 -2.16
N TYR A 133 -28.07 -8.21 -1.87
CA TYR A 133 -27.75 -9.33 -0.99
C TYR A 133 -28.22 -9.06 0.45
N LEU A 134 -27.93 -7.88 1.00
CA LEU A 134 -28.31 -7.53 2.37
C LEU A 134 -29.83 -7.40 2.55
N THR A 135 -30.56 -6.95 1.54
CA THR A 135 -32.02 -6.81 1.60
C THR A 135 -32.76 -8.16 1.58
N LYS A 136 -32.13 -9.25 1.15
CA LYS A 136 -32.73 -10.61 1.21
C LYS A 136 -32.98 -11.11 2.63
N THR A 137 -32.29 -10.57 3.62
CA THR A 137 -32.35 -11.03 5.02
C THR A 137 -33.30 -10.20 5.88
N THR A 138 -34.02 -9.25 5.29
CA THR A 138 -34.87 -8.28 6.01
C THR A 138 -36.39 -8.63 5.91
N THR A 139 -36.71 -9.84 5.42
CA THR A 139 -38.10 -10.34 5.34
C THR A 139 -38.40 -11.39 6.40
#